data_fd0d8455f075d57150ce05731828dc91
#
_entry.id   fd0d8455f075d57150ce05731828dc91
#
_cell.length_a   1.000
_cell.length_b   1.000
_cell.length_c   1.000
_cell.angle_alpha   90.00
_cell.angle_beta   90.00
_cell.angle_gamma   90.00
#
_symmetry.space_group_name_H-M   'P 1'
#
loop_
_entity.id
_entity.type
_entity.pdbx_description
1 polymer ?
#
loop_
_entity_poly.entity_id
_entity_poly.type
_entity_poly.pdbx_seq_one_letter_code
_entity_poly.pdbx_strand_id
1 'polypeptide(L)' 'MTCLEAQSKIMAFIENKLPDDELKEFIKHVKNCDNCSEELEIYYTLIVG' A
#
# COMPACT_ATOMS: atom_id res chain seq x y z
N MET A 1 5.30 5.95 9.11
CA MET A 1 5.62 5.36 7.79
C MET A 1 5.75 6.48 6.77
N THR A 2 6.79 6.44 5.97
CA THR A 2 7.00 7.43 4.91
C THR A 2 6.35 6.95 3.62
N CYS A 3 6.22 7.86 2.65
CA CYS A 3 5.65 7.49 1.35
C CYS A 3 6.51 6.43 0.66
N LEU A 4 7.84 6.54 0.77
CA LEU A 4 8.73 5.55 0.18
C LEU A 4 8.54 4.18 0.81
N GLU A 5 8.37 4.14 2.11
CA GLU A 5 8.10 2.88 2.81
C GLU A 5 6.76 2.29 2.38
N ALA A 6 5.74 3.12 2.29
CA ALA A 6 4.43 2.67 1.84
C ALA A 6 4.51 2.10 0.43
N GLN A 7 5.18 2.80 -0.46
CA GLN A 7 5.33 2.35 -1.84
C GLN A 7 6.06 1.01 -1.92
N SER A 8 7.07 0.82 -1.08
CA SER A 8 7.81 -0.44 -1.08
C SER A 8 6.98 -1.59 -0.54
N LYS A 9 5.91 -1.29 0.18
CA LYS A 9 5.04 -2.32 0.77
C LYS A 9 3.79 -2.60 -0.07
N ILE A 10 3.59 -1.86 -1.15
CA ILE A 10 2.40 -2.05 -1.98
C ILE A 10 2.30 -3.48 -2.51
N MET A 11 3.39 -4.01 -3.06
CA MET A 11 3.38 -5.37 -3.58
C MET A 11 3.09 -6.39 -2.50
N ALA A 12 3.72 -6.23 -1.34
CA ALA A 12 3.47 -7.13 -0.23
C ALA A 12 2.01 -7.06 0.23
N PHE A 13 1.42 -5.87 0.20
CA PHE A 13 0.01 -5.70 0.53
C PHE A 13 -0.88 -6.45 -0.46
N ILE A 14 -0.61 -6.30 -1.75
CA ILE A 14 -1.40 -6.97 -2.79
C ILE A 14 -1.25 -8.49 -2.68
N GLU A 15 -0.05 -8.96 -2.39
CA GLU A 15 0.21 -10.39 -2.23
C GLU A 15 -0.22 -10.93 -0.86
N ASN A 16 -0.75 -10.04 -0.02
CA ASN A 16 -1.24 -10.40 1.31
C ASN A 16 -0.13 -10.96 2.21
N LYS A 17 1.04 -10.37 2.11
CA LYS A 17 2.22 -10.81 2.87
C LYS A 17 2.60 -9.88 4.02
N LEU A 18 1.84 -8.82 4.24
CA LEU A 18 2.11 -7.90 5.34
C LEU A 18 1.56 -8.46 6.65
N PRO A 19 2.34 -8.42 7.73
CA PRO A 19 1.80 -8.75 9.06
C PRO A 19 0.78 -7.69 9.49
N ASP A 20 -0.05 -8.04 10.46
CA ASP A 20 -1.15 -7.18 10.91
C ASP A 20 -0.68 -5.78 11.30
N ASP A 21 0.43 -5.70 12.03
CA ASP A 21 0.95 -4.41 12.50
C ASP A 21 1.31 -3.50 11.32
N GLU A 22 2.04 -4.05 10.36
CA GLU A 22 2.43 -3.27 9.19
C GLU A 22 1.25 -2.99 8.29
N LEU A 23 0.33 -3.92 8.20
CA LEU A 23 -0.88 -3.75 7.41
C LEU A 23 -1.69 -2.56 7.91
N LYS A 24 -1.87 -2.44 9.22
CA LYS A 24 -2.59 -1.33 9.82
C LYS A 24 -1.90 0.00 9.54
N GLU A 25 -0.57 0.02 9.69
CA GLU A 25 0.20 1.22 9.43
C GLU A 25 0.10 1.63 7.95
N PHE A 26 0.18 0.65 7.07
CA PHE A 26 0.08 0.88 5.63
C PHE A 26 -1.28 1.48 5.26
N ILE A 27 -2.35 0.86 5.73
CA ILE A 27 -3.70 1.33 5.45
C ILE A 27 -3.91 2.74 5.98
N LYS A 28 -3.45 2.99 7.20
CA LYS A 28 -3.57 4.30 7.81
C LYS A 28 -2.84 5.35 6.99
N HIS A 29 -1.66 5.00 6.49
CA HIS A 29 -0.87 5.92 5.67
C HIS A 29 -1.58 6.24 4.35
N VAL A 30 -2.05 5.24 3.63
CA VAL A 30 -2.70 5.47 2.33
C VAL A 30 -4.01 6.23 2.48
N LYS A 31 -4.68 6.12 3.60
CA LYS A 31 -5.90 6.90 3.86
C LYS A 31 -5.59 8.38 4.03
N ASN A 32 -4.39 8.70 4.47
CA ASN A 32 -3.98 10.09 4.71
C ASN A 32 -3.05 10.65 3.65
N CYS A 33 -2.71 9.86 2.64
CA CYS A 33 -1.80 10.29 1.58
C CYS A 33 -2.40 9.90 0.23
N ASP A 34 -2.90 10.90 -0.49
CA ASP A 34 -3.52 10.67 -1.79
C ASP A 34 -2.55 10.07 -2.79
N ASN A 35 -1.27 10.48 -2.75
CA ASN A 35 -0.26 9.94 -3.65
C ASN A 35 -0.10 8.43 -3.47
N CYS A 36 0.01 7.97 -2.24
CA CYS A 36 0.17 6.55 -1.98
C CYS A 36 -1.10 5.78 -2.30
N SER A 37 -2.25 6.41 -2.06
CA SER A 37 -3.53 5.81 -2.40
C SER A 37 -3.65 5.60 -3.92
N GLU A 38 -3.26 6.60 -4.69
CA GLU A 38 -3.27 6.49 -6.15
C GLU A 38 -2.29 5.42 -6.64
N GLU A 39 -1.11 5.39 -6.07
CA GLU A 39 -0.13 4.38 -6.44
C GLU A 39 -0.65 2.97 -6.17
N LEU A 40 -1.26 2.79 -5.02
CA LEU A 40 -1.84 1.50 -4.68
C LEU A 40 -2.93 1.11 -5.68
N GLU A 41 -3.78 2.03 -6.05
CA GLU A 41 -4.85 1.77 -7.01
C GLU A 41 -4.30 1.38 -8.37
N ILE A 42 -3.27 2.09 -8.84
CA ILE A 42 -2.64 1.79 -10.11
C ILE A 42 -2.03 0.38 -10.10
N TYR A 43 -1.29 0.05 -9.06
CA TYR A 43 -0.68 -1.27 -8.93
C TYR A 43 -1.74 -2.36 -8.89
N TYR A 44 -2.78 -2.12 -8.13
CA TYR A 44 -3.86 -3.09 -7.97
C TYR A 44 -4.53 -3.35 -9.32
N THR A 45 -4.81 -2.30 -10.07
CA THR A 45 -5.44 -2.41 -11.38
C THR A 45 -4.56 -3.17 -12.37
N LEU A 46 -3.26 -2.90 -12.35
CA LEU A 46 -2.34 -3.57 -13.27
C LEU A 46 -2.18 -5.06 -12.96
N ILE A 47 -2.25 -5.42 -11.71
CA ILE A 47 -2.01 -6.81 -11.30
C ILE A 47 -3.30 -7.63 -11.32
N VAL A 48 -4.39 -7.04 -10.84
CA VAL A 48 -5.66 -7.76 -10.69
C VAL A 48 -6.58 -7.52 -11.87
N GLY A 49 -6.51 -6.32 -12.43
CA GLY A 49 -7.35 -5.96 -13.56
C GLY A 49 -6.81 -6.52 -14.84
#